data_8a92971f167fae0f6a95feba84d3ebd9
#
_entry.id   8a92971f167fae0f6a95feba84d3ebd9
#
_cell.length_a   1.000
_cell.length_b   1.000
_cell.length_c   1.000
_cell.angle_alpha   90.00
_cell.angle_beta   90.00
_cell.angle_gamma   90.00
#
_symmetry.space_group_name_H-M   'P 1'
#
loop_
_entity.id
_entity.type
_entity.pdbx_description
1 polymer ?
#
loop_
_entity_poly.entity_id
_entity_poly.type
_entity_poly.pdbx_seq_one_letter_code
_entity_poly.pdbx_strand_id
1 'polypeptide(L)'
;MKYDLCCLGSALVDITFQIDDDFVKANEERGIAKGGMTLIEKDDQINLIQELIDLGKLPDKACGGSATNSVVAASLFGSSCHMSCIVSDDDNGRFYLEDLSSNGIDHTSELIDSEIPSGQCLVMISDDAERTMCTNLGINSNISTKNVDEEVIKNSDYIFLEGYLVASPDGYNTFKEAITQAKKHDTKVALSLSDTFIVNSFKTVSYTHLTL
;
A
#
# COMPACT_ATOMS: atom_id res chain seq x y z
N MET A 1 -23.54 -8.78 -0.11
CA MET A 1 -23.58 -7.31 -0.12
C MET A 1 -22.97 -6.87 -1.43
N LYS A 2 -23.43 -5.79 -2.05
CA LYS A 2 -22.83 -5.27 -3.28
C LYS A 2 -21.94 -4.08 -2.92
N TYR A 3 -20.70 -4.05 -3.46
CA TYR A 3 -19.77 -2.95 -3.28
C TYR A 3 -19.73 -2.06 -4.53
N ASP A 4 -19.59 -0.76 -4.33
CA ASP A 4 -19.27 0.18 -5.42
C ASP A 4 -17.81 -0.01 -5.83
N LEU A 5 -16.93 -0.26 -4.84
CA LEU A 5 -15.50 -0.40 -5.04
C LEU A 5 -14.91 -1.48 -4.14
N CYS A 6 -14.20 -2.44 -4.71
CA CYS A 6 -13.22 -3.24 -3.96
C CYS A 6 -11.80 -2.86 -4.37
N CYS A 7 -10.86 -2.89 -3.43
CA CYS A 7 -9.45 -2.61 -3.65
C CYS A 7 -8.61 -3.83 -3.30
N LEU A 8 -7.51 -4.03 -4.03
CA LEU A 8 -6.49 -5.02 -3.71
C LEU A 8 -5.12 -4.34 -3.75
N GLY A 9 -4.39 -4.38 -2.63
CA GLY A 9 -3.09 -3.74 -2.51
C GLY A 9 -2.42 -3.98 -1.17
N SER A 10 -1.30 -3.28 -0.97
CA SER A 10 -0.48 -3.40 0.23
C SER A 10 -1.09 -2.64 1.40
N ALA A 11 -1.20 -3.32 2.55
CA ALA A 11 -1.55 -2.72 3.83
C ALA A 11 -0.28 -2.10 4.45
N LEU A 12 -0.19 -0.79 4.48
CA LEU A 12 0.93 -0.07 5.05
C LEU A 12 0.46 0.84 6.20
N VAL A 13 1.29 0.94 7.22
CA VAL A 13 1.12 1.96 8.27
C VAL A 13 2.16 3.04 8.03
N ASP A 14 1.71 4.25 7.74
CA ASP A 14 2.58 5.41 7.54
C ASP A 14 2.98 6.00 8.90
N ILE A 15 4.28 6.16 9.10
CA ILE A 15 4.89 6.89 10.23
C ILE A 15 5.48 8.18 9.65
N THR A 16 4.84 9.30 9.92
CA THR A 16 5.14 10.57 9.25
C THR A 16 5.90 11.50 10.17
N PHE A 17 7.00 12.08 9.68
CA PHE A 17 7.79 13.10 10.36
C PHE A 17 7.92 14.35 9.51
N GLN A 18 7.84 15.53 10.14
CA GLN A 18 8.27 16.79 9.55
C GLN A 18 9.78 16.93 9.75
N ILE A 19 10.50 17.12 8.64
CA ILE A 19 11.97 17.19 8.63
C ILE A 19 12.45 18.41 7.86
N ASP A 20 13.70 18.77 8.07
CA ASP A 20 14.41 19.76 7.24
C ASP A 20 15.09 19.07 6.04
N ASP A 21 15.45 19.88 5.03
CA ASP A 21 16.11 19.40 3.82
C ASP A 21 17.51 18.82 4.10
N ASP A 22 18.17 19.23 5.18
CA ASP A 22 19.52 18.77 5.49
C ASP A 22 19.49 17.30 5.94
N PHE A 23 18.44 16.87 6.65
CA PHE A 23 18.25 15.46 6.99
C PHE A 23 18.06 14.59 5.73
N VAL A 24 17.27 15.06 4.75
CA VAL A 24 17.06 14.32 3.48
C VAL A 24 18.38 14.20 2.73
N LYS A 25 19.12 15.31 2.57
CA LYS A 25 20.41 15.34 1.87
C LYS A 25 21.44 14.40 2.53
N ALA A 26 21.49 14.35 3.87
CA ALA A 26 22.39 13.46 4.59
C ALA A 26 22.08 11.96 4.32
N ASN A 27 20.85 11.65 3.92
CA ASN A 27 20.42 10.28 3.60
C ASN A 27 20.48 9.93 2.10
N GLU A 28 20.78 10.89 1.21
CA GLU A 28 20.97 10.60 -0.23
C GLU A 28 22.13 9.62 -0.48
N GLU A 29 23.22 9.71 0.31
CA GLU A 29 24.34 8.76 0.25
C GLU A 29 23.94 7.33 0.66
N ARG A 30 22.87 7.18 1.43
CA ARG A 30 22.25 5.88 1.77
C ARG A 30 21.30 5.39 0.68
N GLY A 31 21.19 6.09 -0.46
CA GLY A 31 20.32 5.74 -1.58
C GLY A 31 18.86 6.19 -1.41
N ILE A 32 18.58 7.05 -0.44
CA ILE A 32 17.24 7.61 -0.20
C ILE A 32 17.10 8.90 -0.98
N ALA A 33 16.46 8.84 -2.15
CA ALA A 33 16.27 10.01 -3.00
C ALA A 33 15.09 10.87 -2.52
N LYS A 34 15.31 12.20 -2.42
CA LYS A 34 14.26 13.16 -2.06
C LYS A 34 13.06 13.04 -3.01
N GLY A 35 11.85 13.04 -2.46
CA GLY A 35 10.60 13.00 -3.21
C GLY A 35 10.27 11.64 -3.82
N GLY A 36 11.07 10.60 -3.56
CA GLY A 36 10.91 9.25 -4.06
C GLY A 36 10.48 8.23 -3.00
N MET A 37 10.18 7.01 -3.46
CA MET A 37 9.96 5.86 -2.60
C MET A 37 11.14 4.89 -2.73
N THR A 38 11.73 4.54 -1.59
CA THR A 38 12.83 3.58 -1.47
C THR A 38 12.36 2.39 -0.63
N LEU A 39 12.55 1.17 -1.15
CA LEU A 39 12.36 -0.04 -0.34
C LEU A 39 13.58 -0.21 0.57
N ILE A 40 13.34 -0.45 1.85
CA ILE A 40 14.40 -0.65 2.83
C ILE A 40 14.09 -1.84 3.74
N GLU A 41 15.13 -2.38 4.34
CA GLU A 41 15.01 -3.45 5.32
C GLU A 41 14.46 -2.92 6.66
N LYS A 42 13.85 -3.82 7.43
CA LYS A 42 13.20 -3.48 8.71
C LYS A 42 14.17 -2.76 9.67
N ASP A 43 15.39 -3.28 9.81
CA ASP A 43 16.35 -2.74 10.77
C ASP A 43 16.83 -1.35 10.36
N ASP A 44 17.02 -1.10 9.07
CA ASP A 44 17.37 0.22 8.54
C ASP A 44 16.23 1.23 8.76
N GLN A 45 14.97 0.80 8.58
CA GLN A 45 13.81 1.65 8.86
C GLN A 45 13.72 2.01 10.34
N ILE A 46 13.90 1.04 11.24
CA ILE A 46 13.91 1.26 12.68
C ILE A 46 15.00 2.27 13.06
N ASN A 47 16.19 2.12 12.52
CA ASN A 47 17.32 3.04 12.78
C ASN A 47 16.99 4.46 12.34
N LEU A 48 16.42 4.66 11.15
CA LEU A 48 16.02 5.98 10.65
C LEU A 48 14.93 6.62 11.54
N ILE A 49 13.93 5.83 11.96
CA ILE A 49 12.89 6.31 12.87
C ILE A 49 13.50 6.73 14.20
N GLN A 50 14.44 5.93 14.74
CA GLN A 50 15.11 6.26 15.98
C GLN A 50 15.98 7.52 15.87
N GLU A 51 16.71 7.69 14.76
CA GLU A 51 17.47 8.94 14.48
C GLU A 51 16.55 10.16 14.52
N LEU A 52 15.34 10.09 13.94
CA LEU A 52 14.37 11.20 13.95
C LEU A 52 13.82 11.47 15.35
N ILE A 53 13.52 10.44 16.13
CA ILE A 53 13.08 10.56 17.52
C ILE A 53 14.17 11.21 18.38
N ASP A 54 15.44 10.81 18.23
CA ASP A 54 16.58 11.34 18.95
C ASP A 54 16.83 12.83 18.61
N LEU A 55 16.42 13.27 17.43
CA LEU A 55 16.40 14.69 17.03
C LEU A 55 15.18 15.45 17.59
N GLY A 56 14.36 14.82 18.43
CA GLY A 56 13.20 15.42 19.06
C GLY A 56 11.99 15.57 18.13
N LYS A 57 11.99 14.87 16.97
CA LYS A 57 10.83 14.86 16.07
C LYS A 57 9.77 13.92 16.62
N LEU A 58 8.50 14.29 16.46
CA LEU A 58 7.36 13.48 16.87
C LEU A 58 6.67 12.90 15.62
N PRO A 59 6.38 11.60 15.59
CA PRO A 59 5.68 10.98 14.48
C PRO A 59 4.17 11.15 14.57
N ASP A 60 3.54 11.29 13.40
CA ASP A 60 2.13 10.99 13.22
C ASP A 60 1.98 9.58 12.64
N LYS A 61 0.92 8.85 13.03
CA LYS A 61 0.63 7.50 12.57
C LYS A 61 -0.71 7.46 11.85
N ALA A 62 -0.74 6.90 10.65
CA ALA A 62 -1.96 6.73 9.86
C ALA A 62 -1.90 5.47 9.02
N CYS A 63 -3.04 4.95 8.56
CA CYS A 63 -3.03 3.94 7.51
C CYS A 63 -2.63 4.56 6.18
N GLY A 64 -1.81 3.83 5.42
CA GLY A 64 -1.26 4.24 4.14
C GLY A 64 -1.34 3.13 3.09
N GLY A 65 -0.70 3.40 1.95
CA GLY A 65 -0.80 2.58 0.75
C GLY A 65 -1.76 3.17 -0.28
N SER A 66 -1.43 3.06 -1.56
CA SER A 66 -2.22 3.71 -2.63
C SER A 66 -3.64 3.15 -2.76
N ALA A 67 -3.80 1.84 -2.54
CA ALA A 67 -5.12 1.20 -2.52
C ALA A 67 -5.93 1.64 -1.30
N THR A 68 -5.31 1.68 -0.12
CA THR A 68 -5.94 2.13 1.13
C THR A 68 -6.42 3.57 1.03
N ASN A 69 -5.57 4.49 0.56
CA ASN A 69 -5.95 5.89 0.40
C ASN A 69 -7.12 6.06 -0.58
N SER A 70 -7.17 5.23 -1.64
CA SER A 70 -8.25 5.25 -2.62
C SER A 70 -9.56 4.73 -2.04
N VAL A 71 -9.54 3.62 -1.30
CA VAL A 71 -10.75 3.03 -0.70
C VAL A 71 -11.30 3.88 0.42
N VAL A 72 -10.44 4.49 1.25
CA VAL A 72 -10.85 5.43 2.31
C VAL A 72 -11.50 6.67 1.69
N ALA A 73 -10.89 7.26 0.66
CA ALA A 73 -11.47 8.40 -0.03
C ALA A 73 -12.86 8.06 -0.62
N ALA A 74 -12.99 6.90 -1.26
CA ALA A 74 -14.28 6.45 -1.83
C ALA A 74 -15.35 6.27 -0.73
N SER A 75 -15.00 5.66 0.41
CA SER A 75 -15.91 5.50 1.55
C SER A 75 -16.36 6.84 2.11
N LEU A 76 -15.45 7.81 2.26
CA LEU A 76 -15.77 9.16 2.72
C LEU A 76 -16.71 9.91 1.74
N PHE A 77 -16.69 9.58 0.46
CA PHE A 77 -17.65 10.07 -0.53
C PHE A 77 -18.96 9.28 -0.56
N GLY A 78 -19.13 8.29 0.31
CA GLY A 78 -20.39 7.54 0.50
C GLY A 78 -20.47 6.25 -0.31
N SER A 79 -19.39 5.76 -0.90
CA SER A 79 -19.35 4.47 -1.58
C SER A 79 -19.29 3.31 -0.58
N SER A 80 -19.95 2.20 -0.91
CA SER A 80 -19.77 0.92 -0.22
C SER A 80 -18.47 0.27 -0.68
N CYS A 81 -17.56 0.02 0.25
CA CYS A 81 -16.19 -0.32 -0.07
C CYS A 81 -15.69 -1.60 0.61
N HIS A 82 -14.78 -2.32 -0.08
CA HIS A 82 -14.06 -3.46 0.48
C HIS A 82 -12.56 -3.35 0.19
N MET A 83 -11.72 -3.72 1.19
CA MET A 83 -10.27 -3.82 1.03
C MET A 83 -9.80 -5.27 1.18
N SER A 84 -9.11 -5.78 0.16
CA SER A 84 -8.39 -7.06 0.20
C SER A 84 -6.90 -6.79 0.40
N CYS A 85 -6.34 -7.25 1.50
CA CYS A 85 -4.94 -7.06 1.88
C CYS A 85 -4.49 -8.17 2.82
N ILE A 86 -3.22 -8.14 3.23
CA ILE A 86 -2.68 -9.02 4.27
C ILE A 86 -1.95 -8.20 5.33
N VAL A 87 -2.12 -8.60 6.59
CA VAL A 87 -1.47 -8.00 7.76
C VAL A 87 -1.04 -9.08 8.74
N SER A 88 -0.02 -8.81 9.53
CA SER A 88 0.41 -9.70 10.62
C SER A 88 -0.36 -9.43 11.91
N ASP A 89 -0.36 -10.39 12.83
CA ASP A 89 -0.91 -10.22 14.17
C ASP A 89 0.08 -9.43 15.05
N ASP A 90 0.24 -8.15 14.70
CA ASP A 90 1.05 -7.18 15.43
C ASP A 90 0.26 -5.86 15.63
N ASP A 91 0.87 -4.90 16.32
CA ASP A 91 0.22 -3.63 16.64
C ASP A 91 -0.12 -2.82 15.38
N ASN A 92 0.67 -2.93 14.32
CA ASN A 92 0.41 -2.24 13.05
C ASN A 92 -0.75 -2.91 12.29
N GLY A 93 -0.79 -4.25 12.27
CA GLY A 93 -1.87 -5.00 11.62
C GLY A 93 -3.21 -4.75 12.29
N ARG A 94 -3.26 -4.80 13.62
CA ARG A 94 -4.47 -4.48 14.40
C ARG A 94 -4.92 -3.05 14.16
N PHE A 95 -4.01 -2.09 14.26
CA PHE A 95 -4.29 -0.69 13.97
C PHE A 95 -4.88 -0.49 12.56
N TYR A 96 -4.29 -1.14 11.57
CA TYR A 96 -4.72 -1.03 10.18
C TYR A 96 -6.16 -1.54 9.97
N LEU A 97 -6.49 -2.73 10.48
CA LEU A 97 -7.84 -3.29 10.34
C LEU A 97 -8.90 -2.52 11.13
N GLU A 98 -8.54 -1.99 12.30
CA GLU A 98 -9.41 -1.11 13.09
C GLU A 98 -9.70 0.21 12.35
N ASP A 99 -8.70 0.80 11.70
CA ASP A 99 -8.87 2.02 10.92
C ASP A 99 -9.76 1.80 9.70
N LEU A 100 -9.57 0.72 8.94
CA LEU A 100 -10.47 0.35 7.84
C LEU A 100 -11.92 0.26 8.32
N SER A 101 -12.14 -0.49 9.41
CA SER A 101 -13.48 -0.70 9.98
C SER A 101 -14.10 0.61 10.48
N SER A 102 -13.30 1.50 11.08
CA SER A 102 -13.77 2.80 11.59
C SER A 102 -14.17 3.76 10.45
N ASN A 103 -13.57 3.58 9.27
CA ASN A 103 -13.93 4.29 8.05
C ASN A 103 -15.07 3.60 7.25
N GLY A 104 -15.72 2.58 7.81
CA GLY A 104 -16.85 1.88 7.19
C GLY A 104 -16.45 1.04 5.99
N ILE A 105 -15.20 0.57 5.94
CA ILE A 105 -14.68 -0.27 4.87
C ILE A 105 -14.70 -1.72 5.34
N ASP A 106 -15.38 -2.59 4.58
CA ASP A 106 -15.38 -4.02 4.84
C ASP A 106 -14.04 -4.65 4.43
N HIS A 107 -13.64 -5.71 5.11
CA HIS A 107 -12.47 -6.51 4.76
C HIS A 107 -12.66 -7.98 5.16
N THR A 108 -12.05 -8.89 4.43
CA THR A 108 -11.97 -10.32 4.75
C THR A 108 -10.60 -10.71 5.31
N SER A 109 -9.73 -9.73 5.53
CA SER A 109 -8.37 -9.96 6.04
C SER A 109 -8.40 -10.42 7.49
N GLU A 110 -7.65 -11.48 7.77
CA GLU A 110 -7.41 -11.97 9.13
C GLU A 110 -5.99 -11.61 9.56
N LEU A 111 -5.78 -11.47 10.86
CA LEU A 111 -4.45 -11.30 11.43
C LEU A 111 -3.66 -12.60 11.28
N ILE A 112 -2.50 -12.52 10.62
CA ILE A 112 -1.66 -13.68 10.34
C ILE A 112 -0.58 -13.79 11.42
N ASP A 113 -0.54 -14.93 12.13
CA ASP A 113 0.56 -15.24 13.05
C ASP A 113 1.84 -15.47 12.24
N SER A 114 2.73 -14.50 12.28
CA SER A 114 3.95 -14.45 11.46
C SER A 114 5.06 -13.71 12.19
N GLU A 115 6.31 -14.14 11.98
CA GLU A 115 7.50 -13.40 12.42
C GLU A 115 7.79 -12.18 11.50
N ILE A 116 7.20 -12.15 10.30
CA ILE A 116 7.31 -11.03 9.37
C ILE A 116 6.30 -9.97 9.80
N PRO A 117 6.70 -8.72 10.10
CA PRO A 117 5.77 -7.70 10.58
C PRO A 117 4.81 -7.22 9.49
N SER A 118 3.75 -6.56 9.90
CA SER A 118 2.92 -5.75 8.99
C SER A 118 3.75 -4.67 8.29
N GLY A 119 3.35 -4.31 7.08
CA GLY A 119 4.06 -3.32 6.29
C GLY A 119 4.04 -1.93 6.93
N GLN A 120 5.14 -1.20 6.80
CA GLN A 120 5.29 0.16 7.33
C GLN A 120 6.01 1.06 6.33
N CYS A 121 5.57 2.32 6.25
CA CYS A 121 6.22 3.35 5.46
C CYS A 121 6.65 4.50 6.39
N LEU A 122 7.96 4.77 6.46
CA LEU A 122 8.47 6.02 7.01
C LEU A 122 8.29 7.11 5.96
N VAL A 123 7.50 8.12 6.28
CA VAL A 123 7.21 9.28 5.42
C VAL A 123 7.89 10.51 6.01
N MET A 124 8.84 11.04 5.31
CA MET A 124 9.57 12.27 5.68
C MET A 124 9.08 13.41 4.81
N ILE A 125 8.48 14.44 5.43
CA ILE A 125 7.94 15.62 4.74
C ILE A 125 8.88 16.77 4.97
N SER A 126 9.53 17.25 3.90
CA SER A 126 10.43 18.40 3.92
C SER A 126 9.68 19.74 3.84
N ASP A 127 10.38 20.84 4.09
CA ASP A 127 9.81 22.20 4.16
C ASP A 127 9.09 22.62 2.86
N ASP A 128 9.52 22.09 1.71
CA ASP A 128 8.89 22.30 0.40
C ASP A 128 7.69 21.37 0.14
N ALA A 129 7.23 20.62 1.16
CA ALA A 129 6.15 19.66 1.12
C ALA A 129 6.43 18.41 0.25
N GLU A 130 7.68 18.15 -0.14
CA GLU A 130 8.05 16.89 -0.78
C GLU A 130 8.00 15.74 0.22
N ARG A 131 7.54 14.58 -0.24
CA ARG A 131 7.40 13.35 0.55
C ARG A 131 8.47 12.35 0.14
N THR A 132 9.44 12.13 1.01
CA THR A 132 10.46 11.08 0.85
C THR A 132 10.05 9.86 1.66
N MET A 133 9.90 8.73 1.01
CA MET A 133 9.33 7.53 1.60
C MET A 133 10.34 6.39 1.68
N CYS A 134 10.44 5.76 2.85
CA CYS A 134 11.24 4.57 3.09
C CYS A 134 10.30 3.45 3.54
N THR A 135 10.05 2.48 2.63
CA THR A 135 9.02 1.46 2.83
C THR A 135 9.63 0.10 3.13
N ASN A 136 9.23 -0.49 4.26
CA ASN A 136 9.37 -1.91 4.52
C ASN A 136 8.03 -2.60 4.24
N LEU A 137 8.00 -3.48 3.24
CA LEU A 137 6.77 -4.15 2.83
C LEU A 137 6.26 -5.15 3.87
N GLY A 138 7.15 -5.68 4.72
CA GLY A 138 6.76 -6.68 5.68
C GLY A 138 6.03 -7.85 5.03
N ILE A 139 4.94 -8.29 5.67
CA ILE A 139 4.14 -9.42 5.19
C ILE A 139 3.50 -9.17 3.80
N ASN A 140 3.36 -7.92 3.35
CA ASN A 140 2.83 -7.62 2.02
C ASN A 140 3.65 -8.26 0.88
N SER A 141 4.93 -8.58 1.13
CA SER A 141 5.76 -9.34 0.19
C SER A 141 5.21 -10.75 -0.10
N ASN A 142 4.36 -11.28 0.78
CA ASN A 142 3.75 -12.61 0.68
C ASN A 142 2.34 -12.58 0.05
N ILE A 143 1.89 -11.41 -0.44
CA ILE A 143 0.59 -11.33 -1.14
C ILE A 143 0.59 -12.30 -2.32
N SER A 144 -0.50 -13.05 -2.47
CA SER A 144 -0.59 -14.12 -3.47
C SER A 144 -2.00 -14.23 -4.02
N THR A 145 -2.19 -15.07 -5.04
CA THR A 145 -3.50 -15.32 -5.63
C THR A 145 -4.57 -15.79 -4.63
N LYS A 146 -4.17 -16.30 -3.47
CA LYS A 146 -5.10 -16.68 -2.38
C LYS A 146 -5.80 -15.47 -1.75
N ASN A 147 -5.24 -14.28 -1.93
CA ASN A 147 -5.80 -13.03 -1.41
C ASN A 147 -6.77 -12.38 -2.40
N VAL A 148 -6.98 -12.98 -3.58
CA VAL A 148 -7.98 -12.57 -4.56
C VAL A 148 -9.30 -13.23 -4.18
N ASP A 149 -10.22 -12.45 -3.64
CA ASP A 149 -11.55 -12.95 -3.27
C ASP A 149 -12.51 -12.78 -4.47
N GLU A 150 -12.80 -13.89 -5.14
CA GLU A 150 -13.68 -13.94 -6.30
C GLU A 150 -15.10 -13.43 -5.96
N GLU A 151 -15.64 -13.79 -4.78
CA GLU A 151 -16.99 -13.37 -4.41
C GLU A 151 -17.08 -11.87 -4.11
N VAL A 152 -16.03 -11.27 -3.56
CA VAL A 152 -15.94 -9.82 -3.40
C VAL A 152 -15.90 -9.14 -4.77
N ILE A 153 -15.03 -9.60 -5.69
CA ILE A 153 -14.90 -9.03 -7.03
C ILE A 153 -16.22 -9.12 -7.79
N LYS A 154 -16.86 -10.27 -7.81
CA LYS A 154 -18.16 -10.55 -8.46
C LYS A 154 -19.27 -9.63 -7.93
N ASN A 155 -19.21 -9.26 -6.67
CA ASN A 155 -20.20 -8.38 -6.02
C ASN A 155 -19.77 -6.91 -5.98
N SER A 156 -18.81 -6.50 -6.81
CA SER A 156 -18.32 -5.13 -6.91
C SER A 156 -18.57 -4.52 -8.29
N ASP A 157 -18.85 -3.22 -8.35
CA ASP A 157 -18.93 -2.50 -9.63
C ASP A 157 -17.53 -2.23 -10.20
N TYR A 158 -16.56 -1.96 -9.33
CA TYR A 158 -15.16 -1.71 -9.68
C TYR A 158 -14.21 -2.51 -8.78
N ILE A 159 -13.10 -2.97 -9.36
CA ILE A 159 -11.91 -3.34 -8.60
C ILE A 159 -10.79 -2.34 -8.89
N PHE A 160 -10.17 -1.80 -7.83
CA PHE A 160 -8.98 -0.96 -7.91
C PHE A 160 -7.74 -1.77 -7.56
N LEU A 161 -6.76 -1.74 -8.44
CA LEU A 161 -5.47 -2.42 -8.29
C LEU A 161 -4.34 -1.39 -8.21
N GLU A 162 -3.39 -1.60 -7.31
CA GLU A 162 -2.20 -0.76 -7.28
C GLU A 162 -1.07 -1.34 -8.13
N GLY A 163 -0.36 -0.48 -8.86
CA GLY A 163 0.73 -0.87 -9.73
C GLY A 163 1.92 -1.49 -9.00
N TYR A 164 2.10 -1.19 -7.72
CA TYR A 164 3.17 -1.81 -6.91
C TYR A 164 3.11 -3.34 -6.86
N LEU A 165 1.93 -3.94 -7.01
CA LEU A 165 1.78 -5.40 -7.05
C LEU A 165 2.65 -6.05 -8.12
N VAL A 166 2.89 -5.39 -9.25
CA VAL A 166 3.67 -5.97 -10.35
C VAL A 166 5.18 -6.03 -10.08
N ALA A 167 5.66 -5.45 -8.98
CA ALA A 167 7.07 -5.41 -8.64
C ALA A 167 7.63 -6.76 -8.11
N SER A 168 6.77 -7.71 -7.78
CA SER A 168 7.17 -9.07 -7.38
C SER A 168 6.48 -10.13 -8.23
N PRO A 169 7.06 -11.33 -8.39
CA PRO A 169 6.43 -12.42 -9.16
C PRO A 169 5.07 -12.84 -8.63
N ASP A 170 4.92 -12.96 -7.31
CA ASP A 170 3.66 -13.36 -6.68
C ASP A 170 2.62 -12.24 -6.73
N GLY A 171 3.03 -11.00 -6.50
CA GLY A 171 2.19 -9.83 -6.68
C GLY A 171 1.71 -9.68 -8.13
N TYR A 172 2.59 -9.92 -9.12
CA TYR A 172 2.20 -9.94 -10.53
C TYR A 172 1.19 -11.02 -10.87
N ASN A 173 1.35 -12.23 -10.32
CA ASN A 173 0.36 -13.30 -10.49
C ASN A 173 -0.97 -12.94 -9.83
N THR A 174 -0.93 -12.34 -8.64
CA THR A 174 -2.11 -11.84 -7.92
C THR A 174 -2.84 -10.77 -8.73
N PHE A 175 -2.11 -9.83 -9.29
CA PHE A 175 -2.63 -8.79 -10.18
C PHE A 175 -3.34 -9.38 -11.42
N LYS A 176 -2.72 -10.36 -12.10
CA LYS A 176 -3.33 -11.04 -13.25
C LYS A 176 -4.58 -11.83 -12.87
N GLU A 177 -4.54 -12.51 -11.74
CA GLU A 177 -5.69 -13.28 -11.24
C GLU A 177 -6.87 -12.34 -10.95
N ALA A 178 -6.63 -11.21 -10.28
CA ALA A 178 -7.66 -10.21 -10.01
C ALA A 178 -8.32 -9.67 -11.29
N ILE A 179 -7.53 -9.37 -12.33
CA ILE A 179 -8.04 -8.96 -13.64
C ILE A 179 -8.85 -10.10 -14.30
N THR A 180 -8.39 -11.34 -14.19
CA THR A 180 -9.08 -12.51 -14.75
C THR A 180 -10.45 -12.68 -14.11
N GLN A 181 -10.53 -12.58 -12.79
CA GLN A 181 -11.80 -12.65 -12.06
C GLN A 181 -12.71 -11.46 -12.38
N ALA A 182 -12.16 -10.25 -12.46
CA ALA A 182 -12.92 -9.06 -12.84
C ALA A 182 -13.57 -9.22 -14.23
N LYS A 183 -12.82 -9.69 -15.23
CA LYS A 183 -13.35 -9.95 -16.58
C LYS A 183 -14.42 -11.04 -16.58
N LYS A 184 -14.23 -12.10 -15.82
CA LYS A 184 -15.19 -13.22 -15.69
C LYS A 184 -16.55 -12.75 -15.17
N HIS A 185 -16.57 -11.73 -14.35
CA HIS A 185 -17.77 -11.22 -13.66
C HIS A 185 -18.23 -9.84 -14.13
N ASP A 186 -17.70 -9.32 -15.24
CA ASP A 186 -17.99 -8.00 -15.78
C ASP A 186 -17.72 -6.83 -14.79
N THR A 187 -16.84 -7.05 -13.80
CA THR A 187 -16.38 -6.02 -12.87
C THR A 187 -15.36 -5.12 -13.57
N LYS A 188 -15.54 -3.82 -13.48
CA LYS A 188 -14.64 -2.85 -14.12
C LYS A 188 -13.33 -2.74 -13.36
N VAL A 189 -12.21 -2.66 -14.09
CA VAL A 189 -10.86 -2.53 -13.49
C VAL A 189 -10.40 -1.09 -13.54
N ALA A 190 -10.03 -0.55 -12.37
CA ALA A 190 -9.31 0.70 -12.22
C ALA A 190 -7.87 0.38 -11.77
N LEU A 191 -6.89 1.08 -12.30
CA LEU A 191 -5.48 0.83 -12.04
C LEU A 191 -4.77 2.13 -11.67
N SER A 192 -4.07 2.14 -10.53
CA SER A 192 -3.03 3.14 -10.27
C SER A 192 -1.70 2.70 -10.89
N LEU A 193 -1.03 3.63 -11.56
CA LEU A 193 0.34 3.41 -12.03
C LEU A 193 1.37 3.50 -10.88
N SER A 194 0.94 3.93 -9.71
CA SER A 194 1.67 3.99 -8.43
C SER A 194 2.85 4.96 -8.43
N ASP A 195 3.96 4.60 -9.03
CA ASP A 195 5.21 5.37 -8.99
C ASP A 195 5.92 5.36 -10.36
N THR A 196 6.75 6.36 -10.60
CA THR A 196 7.57 6.46 -11.83
C THR A 196 8.50 5.27 -12.01
N PHE A 197 9.00 4.68 -10.90
CA PHE A 197 9.79 3.45 -10.92
C PHE A 197 8.97 2.29 -11.52
N ILE A 198 7.72 2.10 -11.09
CA ILE A 198 6.84 1.04 -11.63
C ILE A 198 6.60 1.26 -13.12
N VAL A 199 6.27 2.49 -13.53
CA VAL A 199 6.03 2.82 -14.94
C VAL A 199 7.27 2.55 -15.80
N ASN A 200 8.46 2.91 -15.32
CA ASN A 200 9.70 2.75 -16.07
C ASN A 200 10.19 1.31 -16.13
N SER A 201 10.09 0.56 -15.02
CA SER A 201 10.62 -0.80 -14.91
C SER A 201 9.66 -1.86 -15.47
N PHE A 202 8.35 -1.59 -15.43
CA PHE A 202 7.30 -2.56 -15.80
C PHE A 202 6.39 -2.04 -16.93
N LYS A 203 6.93 -1.27 -17.87
CA LYS A 203 6.19 -0.69 -19.01
C LYS A 203 5.32 -1.69 -19.76
N THR A 204 5.84 -2.88 -20.05
CA THR A 204 5.12 -3.92 -20.78
C THR A 204 3.84 -4.33 -20.04
N VAL A 205 3.90 -4.46 -18.71
CA VAL A 205 2.75 -4.83 -17.88
C VAL A 205 1.70 -3.72 -17.90
N SER A 206 2.14 -2.48 -17.67
CA SER A 206 1.25 -1.31 -17.66
C SER A 206 0.53 -1.13 -19.00
N TYR A 207 1.25 -1.24 -20.13
CA TYR A 207 0.66 -1.10 -21.46
C TYR A 207 -0.28 -2.24 -21.84
N THR A 208 0.08 -3.49 -21.53
CA THR A 208 -0.71 -4.68 -21.92
C THR A 208 -2.07 -4.72 -21.22
N HIS A 209 -2.19 -4.16 -20.03
CA HIS A 209 -3.41 -4.22 -19.24
C HIS A 209 -4.27 -2.95 -19.30
N LEU A 210 -3.71 -1.81 -19.75
CA LEU A 210 -4.46 -0.55 -19.98
C LEU A 210 -5.14 -0.48 -21.34
N THR A 211 -4.79 -1.32 -22.29
CA THR A 211 -5.32 -1.32 -23.67
C THR A 211 -6.38 -2.40 -23.92
N LEU A 212 -7.01 -2.91 -22.89
CA LEU A 212 -8.06 -3.92 -23.02
C LEU A 212 -9.46 -3.35 -22.76
#